data_4b9110a576882cb39a72508b68b5414a
#
_entry.id   4b9110a576882cb39a72508b68b5414a
#
_cell.length_a   1.000
_cell.length_b   1.000
_cell.length_c   1.000
_cell.angle_alpha   90.00
_cell.angle_beta   90.00
_cell.angle_gamma   90.00
#
_symmetry.space_group_name_H-M   'P 1'
#
loop_
_entity.id
_entity.type
_entity.pdbx_description
1 polymer ?
#
loop_
_entity_poly.entity_id
_entity_poly.type
_entity_poly.pdbx_seq_one_letter_code
_entity_poly.pdbx_strand_id
1 'polypeptide(L)'
;MLGGCSSDQSLLADTRQQVVEHVAAPFSQSAITLNITAEPGLNSWNDIASSCTVLVIQAQKASSLNRIMSNPAQLKSLYHGTGAEDNILKVDRYTMMPGKRTTLHIDRSEHTRNVAIVAGYYPFPKKQHMALITIPVTLDSSGWWSKSWSAKLSPIIIDLTLGSHSISHLSHYSTQAPDQTHAAQPVTDGKLTQGEE
;
A
#
# COMPACT_ATOMS: atom_id res chain seq x y z
N MET A 1 -28.00 15.53 -39.88
CA MET A 1 -26.66 14.94 -39.74
C MET A 1 -26.02 15.47 -38.48
N LEU A 2 -26.07 14.67 -37.41
CA LEU A 2 -25.47 14.96 -36.11
C LEU A 2 -24.36 13.93 -35.90
N GLY A 3 -23.12 14.32 -36.15
CA GLY A 3 -21.93 13.48 -36.01
C GLY A 3 -21.17 13.84 -34.74
N GLY A 4 -21.05 12.93 -33.87
CA GLY A 4 -20.50 12.70 -32.61
C GLY A 4 -19.18 13.33 -32.22
N CYS A 5 -19.18 13.94 -31.03
CA CYS A 5 -18.02 14.31 -30.23
C CYS A 5 -17.74 13.24 -29.19
N SER A 6 -17.53 11.98 -29.58
CA SER A 6 -17.17 10.92 -28.63
C SER A 6 -15.70 10.47 -28.70
N SER A 7 -14.94 10.97 -29.68
CA SER A 7 -13.55 10.55 -29.89
C SER A 7 -12.53 11.22 -28.95
N ASP A 8 -12.77 12.45 -28.52
CA ASP A 8 -11.79 13.18 -27.68
C ASP A 8 -11.72 12.68 -26.23
N GLN A 9 -12.85 12.24 -25.64
CA GLN A 9 -12.86 11.72 -24.27
C GLN A 9 -12.20 10.34 -24.16
N SER A 10 -12.33 9.49 -25.18
CA SER A 10 -11.66 8.17 -25.19
C SER A 10 -10.16 8.31 -25.36
N LEU A 11 -9.69 9.17 -26.24
CA LEU A 11 -8.26 9.44 -26.45
C LEU A 11 -7.59 10.04 -25.21
N LEU A 12 -8.27 10.92 -24.47
CA LEU A 12 -7.78 11.48 -23.20
C LEU A 12 -7.75 10.43 -22.09
N ALA A 13 -8.72 9.52 -22.04
CA ALA A 13 -8.75 8.40 -21.11
C ALA A 13 -7.61 7.41 -21.38
N ASP A 14 -7.40 7.05 -22.64
CA ASP A 14 -6.32 6.15 -23.05
C ASP A 14 -4.94 6.74 -22.73
N THR A 15 -4.72 8.03 -22.98
CA THR A 15 -3.47 8.71 -22.65
C THR A 15 -3.22 8.72 -21.13
N ARG A 16 -4.26 8.97 -20.34
CA ARG A 16 -4.18 8.98 -18.87
C ARG A 16 -3.82 7.58 -18.34
N GLN A 17 -4.45 6.53 -18.84
CA GLN A 17 -4.17 5.16 -18.45
C GLN A 17 -2.75 4.75 -18.82
N GLN A 18 -2.27 5.07 -20.02
CA GLN A 18 -0.90 4.80 -20.45
C GLN A 18 0.13 5.48 -19.57
N VAL A 19 -0.10 6.72 -19.14
CA VAL A 19 0.79 7.45 -18.22
C VAL A 19 0.86 6.79 -16.86
N VAL A 20 -0.26 6.25 -16.34
CA VAL A 20 -0.29 5.49 -15.07
C VAL A 20 0.45 4.16 -15.20
N GLU A 21 0.22 3.42 -16.28
CA GLU A 21 0.86 2.11 -16.52
C GLU A 21 2.38 2.22 -16.65
N HIS A 22 2.86 3.29 -17.29
CA HIS A 22 4.29 3.54 -17.54
C HIS A 22 4.93 4.52 -16.56
N VAL A 23 4.26 4.81 -15.41
CA VAL A 23 4.83 5.72 -14.42
C VAL A 23 6.24 5.28 -14.00
N ALA A 24 7.18 6.22 -14.03
CA ALA A 24 8.52 5.95 -13.54
C ALA A 24 8.51 5.70 -12.02
N ALA A 25 9.31 4.76 -11.58
CA ALA A 25 9.49 4.44 -10.17
C ALA A 25 10.97 4.63 -9.77
N PRO A 26 11.49 5.87 -9.73
CA PRO A 26 12.84 6.14 -9.32
C PRO A 26 13.04 5.83 -7.84
N PHE A 27 14.29 5.68 -7.40
CA PHE A 27 14.64 5.70 -5.99
C PHE A 27 14.05 6.95 -5.32
N SER A 28 13.54 6.78 -4.10
CA SER A 28 13.03 7.91 -3.32
C SER A 28 13.29 7.70 -1.84
N GLN A 29 14.07 8.62 -1.27
CA GLN A 29 14.45 8.61 0.14
C GLN A 29 13.22 8.78 1.03
N SER A 30 13.12 7.96 2.08
CA SER A 30 12.06 8.03 3.11
C SER A 30 10.62 8.07 2.57
N ALA A 31 10.40 7.50 1.37
CA ALA A 31 9.09 7.55 0.71
C ALA A 31 8.06 6.55 1.26
N ILE A 32 8.47 5.67 2.17
CA ILE A 32 7.60 4.75 2.88
C ILE A 32 7.78 5.02 4.37
N THR A 33 6.77 5.57 5.01
CA THR A 33 6.73 5.72 6.48
C THR A 33 5.91 4.57 7.04
N LEU A 34 6.48 3.80 7.97
CA LEU A 34 5.80 2.69 8.63
C LEU A 34 5.73 2.96 10.13
N ASN A 35 4.54 3.27 10.61
CA ASN A 35 4.23 3.41 12.04
C ASN A 35 3.80 2.06 12.59
N ILE A 36 4.56 1.51 13.52
CA ILE A 36 4.23 0.21 14.14
C ILE A 36 3.90 0.41 15.60
N THR A 37 2.73 -0.08 16.01
CA THR A 37 2.33 -0.22 17.42
C THR A 37 2.24 -1.70 17.73
N ALA A 38 3.00 -2.18 18.71
CA ALA A 38 2.89 -3.53 19.23
C ALA A 38 2.09 -3.52 20.54
N GLU A 39 1.03 -4.32 20.60
CA GLU A 39 0.25 -4.49 21.81
C GLU A 39 1.08 -5.20 22.92
N PRO A 40 0.74 -5.02 24.22
CA PRO A 40 1.44 -5.72 25.32
C PRO A 40 1.46 -7.25 25.17
N GLY A 41 0.40 -7.83 24.60
CA GLY A 41 0.28 -9.26 24.35
C GLY A 41 0.85 -9.73 23.01
N LEU A 42 1.72 -8.94 22.34
CA LEU A 42 2.27 -9.25 21.03
C LEU A 42 2.72 -10.70 20.89
N ASN A 43 2.33 -11.36 19.77
CA ASN A 43 2.80 -12.70 19.38
C ASN A 43 2.77 -13.71 20.54
N SER A 44 1.64 -13.75 21.23
CA SER A 44 1.45 -14.53 22.45
C SER A 44 1.34 -16.03 22.14
N TRP A 45 2.06 -16.81 22.95
CA TRP A 45 1.97 -18.27 22.98
C TRP A 45 1.86 -18.72 24.45
N ASN A 46 0.82 -19.48 24.79
CA ASN A 46 0.49 -19.85 26.16
C ASN A 46 0.50 -18.64 27.12
N ASP A 47 -0.16 -17.55 26.70
CA ASP A 47 -0.26 -16.27 27.43
C ASP A 47 1.09 -15.55 27.69
N ILE A 48 2.15 -16.01 27.06
CA ILE A 48 3.47 -15.37 27.13
C ILE A 48 3.68 -14.55 25.86
N ALA A 49 3.76 -13.23 26.00
CA ALA A 49 4.07 -12.33 24.90
C ALA A 49 5.53 -12.49 24.44
N SER A 50 5.76 -12.39 23.14
CA SER A 50 7.10 -12.48 22.57
C SER A 50 7.32 -11.46 21.47
N SER A 51 8.58 -11.28 21.05
CA SER A 51 8.91 -10.40 19.93
C SER A 51 8.31 -10.91 18.61
N CYS A 52 8.09 -9.96 17.67
CA CYS A 52 7.63 -10.27 16.34
C CYS A 52 8.52 -9.55 15.31
N THR A 53 9.12 -10.29 14.39
CA THR A 53 9.88 -9.69 13.30
C THR A 53 8.93 -9.35 12.16
N VAL A 54 8.95 -8.10 11.72
CA VAL A 54 8.19 -7.61 10.57
C VAL A 54 9.11 -7.53 9.37
N LEU A 55 8.75 -8.20 8.27
CA LEU A 55 9.39 -8.01 6.97
C LEU A 55 8.66 -6.91 6.20
N VAL A 56 9.46 -6.03 5.57
CA VAL A 56 9.00 -5.08 4.56
C VAL A 56 9.66 -5.46 3.25
N ILE A 57 8.89 -5.94 2.29
CA ILE A 57 9.39 -6.49 1.03
C ILE A 57 8.94 -5.58 -0.10
N GLN A 58 9.89 -5.09 -0.87
CA GLN A 58 9.64 -4.21 -2.01
C GLN A 58 9.80 -4.96 -3.33
N ALA A 59 8.87 -4.77 -4.26
CA ALA A 59 8.92 -5.36 -5.59
C ALA A 59 8.25 -4.48 -6.66
N GLN A 60 8.64 -4.70 -7.91
CA GLN A 60 7.98 -4.05 -9.04
C GLN A 60 6.58 -4.63 -9.27
N LYS A 61 6.42 -5.95 -9.20
CA LYS A 61 5.17 -6.65 -9.50
C LYS A 61 4.50 -7.21 -8.24
N ALA A 62 3.22 -6.96 -8.08
CA ALA A 62 2.40 -7.55 -7.02
C ALA A 62 2.40 -9.09 -7.07
N SER A 63 2.45 -9.69 -8.28
CA SER A 63 2.52 -11.14 -8.46
C SER A 63 3.76 -11.77 -7.83
N SER A 64 4.91 -11.08 -7.84
CA SER A 64 6.14 -11.56 -7.18
C SER A 64 5.96 -11.61 -5.67
N LEU A 65 5.34 -10.58 -5.07
CA LEU A 65 5.02 -10.57 -3.63
C LEU A 65 4.01 -11.65 -3.25
N ASN A 66 2.94 -11.81 -4.04
CA ASN A 66 1.94 -12.86 -3.82
C ASN A 66 2.56 -14.26 -3.84
N ARG A 67 3.48 -14.51 -4.77
CA ARG A 67 4.19 -15.80 -4.85
C ARG A 67 5.00 -16.07 -3.59
N ILE A 68 5.76 -15.08 -3.10
CA ILE A 68 6.55 -15.19 -1.86
C ILE A 68 5.65 -15.40 -0.66
N MET A 69 4.61 -14.60 -0.50
CA MET A 69 3.67 -14.70 0.62
C MET A 69 2.92 -16.05 0.64
N SER A 70 2.80 -16.72 -0.51
CA SER A 70 2.20 -18.05 -0.63
C SER A 70 3.19 -19.19 -0.46
N ASN A 71 4.49 -18.91 -0.30
CA ASN A 71 5.55 -19.92 -0.18
C ASN A 71 6.22 -19.87 1.20
N PRO A 72 5.82 -20.77 2.14
CA PRO A 72 6.37 -20.81 3.50
C PRO A 72 7.89 -20.98 3.56
N ALA A 73 8.47 -21.79 2.70
CA ALA A 73 9.91 -22.03 2.70
C ALA A 73 10.68 -20.76 2.29
N GLN A 74 10.17 -20.04 1.31
CA GLN A 74 10.76 -18.79 0.85
C GLN A 74 10.64 -17.69 1.89
N LEU A 75 9.47 -17.53 2.52
CA LEU A 75 9.30 -16.61 3.65
C LEU A 75 10.28 -16.90 4.79
N LYS A 76 10.44 -18.18 5.14
CA LYS A 76 11.41 -18.59 6.17
C LYS A 76 12.83 -18.15 5.80
N SER A 77 13.25 -18.35 4.56
CA SER A 77 14.55 -17.90 4.06
C SER A 77 14.71 -16.38 4.18
N LEU A 78 13.67 -15.61 3.84
CA LEU A 78 13.70 -14.15 3.96
C LEU A 78 13.85 -13.70 5.42
N TYR A 79 13.23 -14.38 6.39
CA TYR A 79 13.44 -14.08 7.82
C TYR A 79 14.89 -14.29 8.25
N HIS A 80 15.58 -15.26 7.66
CA HIS A 80 17.00 -15.56 7.93
C HIS A 80 17.99 -14.72 7.10
N GLY A 81 17.49 -13.83 6.24
CA GLY A 81 18.36 -12.95 5.45
C GLY A 81 18.85 -13.56 4.14
N THR A 82 18.27 -14.67 3.70
CA THR A 82 18.62 -15.39 2.47
C THR A 82 17.42 -15.52 1.55
N GLY A 83 17.62 -15.99 0.32
CA GLY A 83 16.53 -16.39 -0.58
C GLY A 83 15.76 -15.23 -1.22
N ALA A 84 16.35 -14.03 -1.30
CA ALA A 84 15.78 -12.97 -2.15
C ALA A 84 15.90 -13.39 -3.62
N GLU A 85 14.77 -13.41 -4.34
CA GLU A 85 14.74 -13.67 -5.79
C GLU A 85 15.01 -12.38 -6.56
N ASP A 86 15.42 -12.51 -7.83
CA ASP A 86 15.75 -11.38 -8.74
C ASP A 86 14.60 -10.36 -8.89
N ASN A 87 13.36 -10.76 -8.63
CA ASN A 87 12.19 -9.90 -8.72
C ASN A 87 11.89 -9.12 -7.41
N ILE A 88 12.67 -9.34 -6.35
CA ILE A 88 12.57 -8.64 -5.08
C ILE A 88 13.66 -7.59 -5.02
N LEU A 89 13.25 -6.34 -4.88
CA LEU A 89 14.14 -5.19 -4.94
C LEU A 89 14.80 -4.87 -3.59
N LYS A 90 14.05 -5.13 -2.48
CA LYS A 90 14.55 -4.89 -1.13
C LYS A 90 13.77 -5.72 -0.11
N VAL A 91 14.45 -6.14 0.94
CA VAL A 91 13.85 -6.77 2.13
C VAL A 91 14.45 -6.16 3.37
N ASP A 92 13.62 -5.44 4.12
CA ASP A 92 13.99 -4.91 5.44
C ASP A 92 13.35 -5.77 6.54
N ARG A 93 14.03 -5.87 7.69
CA ARG A 93 13.61 -6.66 8.86
C ARG A 93 13.63 -5.81 10.10
N TYR A 94 12.50 -5.74 10.81
CA TYR A 94 12.36 -4.95 12.01
C TYR A 94 11.78 -5.81 13.13
N THR A 95 12.49 -5.93 14.25
CA THR A 95 12.01 -6.68 15.40
C THR A 95 11.26 -5.76 16.35
N MET A 96 9.98 -6.09 16.57
CA MET A 96 9.12 -5.38 17.52
C MET A 96 9.03 -6.16 18.83
N MET A 97 9.13 -5.42 19.94
CA MET A 97 8.94 -5.94 21.29
C MET A 97 7.53 -5.62 21.78
N PRO A 98 6.93 -6.46 22.66
CA PRO A 98 5.63 -6.18 23.26
C PRO A 98 5.53 -4.77 23.87
N GLY A 99 4.41 -4.08 23.64
CA GLY A 99 4.13 -2.75 24.16
C GLY A 99 4.95 -1.60 23.54
N LYS A 100 5.77 -1.85 22.53
CA LYS A 100 6.59 -0.81 21.88
C LYS A 100 5.89 -0.18 20.69
N ARG A 101 6.27 1.09 20.43
CA ARG A 101 5.91 1.84 19.22
C ARG A 101 7.16 2.32 18.54
N THR A 102 7.13 2.36 17.21
CA THR A 102 8.22 2.90 16.40
C THR A 102 7.68 3.48 15.10
N THR A 103 8.38 4.48 14.58
CA THR A 103 8.17 5.01 13.23
C THR A 103 9.45 4.76 12.44
N LEU A 104 9.31 4.13 11.29
CA LEU A 104 10.38 3.80 10.38
C LEU A 104 10.23 4.63 9.11
N HIS A 105 11.33 5.27 8.68
CA HIS A 105 11.41 5.95 7.41
C HIS A 105 12.24 5.09 6.46
N ILE A 106 11.57 4.49 5.49
CA ILE A 106 12.14 3.47 4.61
C ILE A 106 12.28 4.06 3.21
N ASP A 107 13.45 3.93 2.63
CA ASP A 107 13.69 4.33 1.26
C ASP A 107 12.97 3.38 0.30
N ARG A 108 12.30 3.95 -0.68
CA ARG A 108 11.72 3.20 -1.78
C ARG A 108 12.81 2.93 -2.81
N SER A 109 13.14 1.65 -3.02
CA SER A 109 14.08 1.23 -4.05
C SER A 109 13.57 1.59 -5.44
N GLU A 110 14.48 1.81 -6.37
CA GLU A 110 14.14 2.00 -7.78
C GLU A 110 13.28 0.84 -8.29
N HIS A 111 12.33 1.13 -9.16
CA HIS A 111 11.33 0.21 -9.72
C HIS A 111 10.29 -0.32 -8.73
N THR A 112 10.32 0.05 -7.44
CA THR A 112 9.32 -0.40 -6.47
C THR A 112 7.95 0.23 -6.77
N ARG A 113 6.96 -0.63 -6.97
CA ARG A 113 5.54 -0.26 -7.12
C ARG A 113 4.63 -0.92 -6.09
N ASN A 114 5.13 -1.95 -5.43
CA ASN A 114 4.37 -2.72 -4.46
C ASN A 114 5.23 -3.02 -3.23
N VAL A 115 4.58 -3.03 -2.07
CA VAL A 115 5.19 -3.34 -0.78
C VAL A 115 4.37 -4.43 -0.10
N ALA A 116 5.02 -5.48 0.38
CA ALA A 116 4.39 -6.44 1.27
C ALA A 116 4.90 -6.25 2.70
N ILE A 117 3.97 -6.34 3.65
CA ILE A 117 4.24 -6.40 5.08
C ILE A 117 3.95 -7.83 5.52
N VAL A 118 4.90 -8.48 6.18
CA VAL A 118 4.71 -9.83 6.75
C VAL A 118 5.14 -9.82 8.21
N ALA A 119 4.21 -10.01 9.13
CA ALA A 119 4.47 -10.10 10.55
C ALA A 119 4.74 -11.56 10.96
N GLY A 120 5.90 -11.81 11.58
CA GLY A 120 6.42 -13.13 11.90
C GLY A 120 5.82 -13.73 13.17
N TYR A 121 4.51 -13.95 13.17
CA TYR A 121 3.81 -14.62 14.27
C TYR A 121 4.20 -16.10 14.37
N TYR A 122 4.29 -16.57 15.62
CA TYR A 122 4.51 -17.99 15.90
C TYR A 122 3.26 -18.83 15.61
N PRO A 123 3.35 -20.08 15.17
CA PRO A 123 4.60 -20.77 14.79
C PRO A 123 5.10 -20.39 13.40
N PHE A 124 4.24 -19.78 12.56
CA PHE A 124 4.56 -19.35 11.22
C PHE A 124 3.52 -18.33 10.71
N PRO A 125 3.92 -17.31 9.93
CA PRO A 125 2.99 -16.34 9.38
C PRO A 125 1.89 -16.97 8.50
N LYS A 126 0.64 -16.57 8.73
CA LYS A 126 -0.55 -16.92 7.94
C LYS A 126 -1.02 -15.70 7.17
N LYS A 127 -2.01 -15.85 6.29
CA LYS A 127 -2.57 -14.74 5.49
C LYS A 127 -2.98 -13.52 6.33
N GLN A 128 -3.56 -13.73 7.51
CA GLN A 128 -3.95 -12.67 8.45
C GLN A 128 -2.77 -11.89 9.07
N HIS A 129 -1.55 -12.35 8.82
CA HIS A 129 -0.30 -11.71 9.25
C HIS A 129 0.42 -10.99 8.12
N MET A 130 -0.24 -10.82 6.98
CA MET A 130 0.36 -10.31 5.75
C MET A 130 -0.53 -9.26 5.11
N ALA A 131 0.09 -8.29 4.48
CA ALA A 131 -0.59 -7.29 3.66
C ALA A 131 0.21 -6.99 2.41
N LEU A 132 -0.50 -6.71 1.31
CA LEU A 132 0.07 -6.24 0.06
C LEU A 132 -0.49 -4.84 -0.22
N ILE A 133 0.40 -3.90 -0.45
CA ILE A 133 0.09 -2.49 -0.68
C ILE A 133 0.66 -2.09 -2.04
N THR A 134 -0.18 -1.61 -2.94
CA THR A 134 0.25 -0.97 -4.18
C THR A 134 0.46 0.52 -3.91
N ILE A 135 1.62 1.05 -4.31
CA ILE A 135 1.96 2.46 -4.10
C ILE A 135 1.08 3.31 -5.01
N PRO A 136 0.34 4.29 -4.46
CA PRO A 136 -0.55 5.14 -5.24
C PRO A 136 0.20 5.98 -6.27
N VAL A 137 -0.45 6.21 -7.41
CA VAL A 137 0.02 7.10 -8.47
C VAL A 137 -0.76 8.40 -8.39
N THR A 138 -0.05 9.52 -8.32
CA THR A 138 -0.63 10.86 -8.47
C THR A 138 -0.50 11.29 -9.92
N LEU A 139 -1.58 11.83 -10.46
CA LEU A 139 -1.65 12.39 -11.81
C LEU A 139 -1.69 13.91 -11.72
N ASP A 140 -0.76 14.55 -12.39
CA ASP A 140 -0.76 15.99 -12.59
C ASP A 140 -1.11 16.31 -14.04
N SER A 141 -1.96 17.29 -14.27
CA SER A 141 -2.27 17.80 -15.61
C SER A 141 -1.75 19.22 -15.77
N SER A 142 -1.07 19.48 -16.86
CA SER A 142 -0.58 20.83 -17.22
C SER A 142 -0.97 21.18 -18.64
N GLY A 143 -1.12 22.48 -18.91
CA GLY A 143 -1.42 23.03 -20.23
C GLY A 143 -2.80 23.68 -20.34
N TRP A 144 -2.85 24.89 -20.90
CA TRP A 144 -4.08 25.66 -21.16
C TRP A 144 -4.76 25.22 -22.48
N TRP A 145 -3.96 24.98 -23.52
CA TRP A 145 -4.45 24.67 -24.87
C TRP A 145 -4.43 23.19 -25.22
N SER A 146 -3.47 22.44 -24.65
CA SER A 146 -3.42 20.98 -24.73
C SER A 146 -3.07 20.43 -23.35
N LYS A 147 -3.92 19.53 -22.81
CA LYS A 147 -3.64 18.88 -21.54
C LYS A 147 -2.57 17.81 -21.75
N SER A 148 -1.42 18.00 -21.10
CA SER A 148 -0.42 16.95 -20.93
C SER A 148 -0.56 16.32 -19.53
N TRP A 149 -0.50 15.02 -19.47
CA TRP A 149 -0.58 14.27 -18.22
C TRP A 149 0.81 13.80 -17.81
N SER A 150 1.12 13.95 -16.54
CA SER A 150 2.30 13.34 -15.91
C SER A 150 1.87 12.52 -14.71
N ALA A 151 2.58 11.42 -14.45
CA ALA A 151 2.31 10.54 -13.32
C ALA A 151 3.56 10.40 -12.46
N LYS A 152 3.37 10.33 -11.15
CA LYS A 152 4.42 10.05 -10.19
C LYS A 152 3.91 9.13 -9.07
N LEU A 153 4.80 8.32 -8.49
CA LEU A 153 4.47 7.53 -7.32
C LEU A 153 4.49 8.42 -6.08
N SER A 154 3.43 8.35 -5.30
CA SER A 154 3.28 9.12 -4.07
C SER A 154 4.06 8.48 -2.92
N PRO A 155 4.61 9.27 -1.98
CA PRO A 155 5.01 8.74 -0.69
C PRO A 155 3.80 8.15 0.05
N ILE A 156 4.01 7.09 0.83
CA ILE A 156 2.95 6.42 1.58
C ILE A 156 3.26 6.39 3.07
N ILE A 157 2.21 6.48 3.87
CA ILE A 157 2.23 6.20 5.30
C ILE A 157 1.43 4.92 5.54
N ILE A 158 1.98 4.02 6.32
CA ILE A 158 1.37 2.75 6.70
C ILE A 158 1.28 2.74 8.22
N ASP A 159 0.08 2.58 8.76
CA ASP A 159 -0.17 2.40 10.19
C ASP A 159 -0.48 0.93 10.45
N LEU A 160 0.36 0.30 11.26
CA LEU A 160 0.33 -1.13 11.57
C LEU A 160 0.21 -1.33 13.07
N THR A 161 -0.81 -2.06 13.51
CA THR A 161 -0.92 -2.53 14.89
C THR A 161 -0.80 -4.04 14.94
N LEU A 162 0.16 -4.51 15.72
CA LEU A 162 0.44 -5.93 15.96
C LEU A 162 -0.20 -6.37 17.27
N GLY A 163 -1.22 -7.22 17.16
CA GLY A 163 -1.95 -7.78 18.29
C GLY A 163 -1.33 -9.07 18.82
N SER A 164 -2.05 -9.76 19.69
CA SER A 164 -1.56 -10.99 20.34
C SER A 164 -1.39 -12.16 19.36
N HIS A 165 -2.25 -12.27 18.35
CA HIS A 165 -2.27 -13.43 17.45
C HIS A 165 -2.35 -13.05 15.96
N SER A 166 -2.49 -11.77 15.64
CA SER A 166 -2.60 -11.28 14.28
C SER A 166 -2.33 -9.78 14.20
N ILE A 167 -2.21 -9.27 12.99
CA ILE A 167 -2.35 -7.84 12.74
C ILE A 167 -3.77 -7.42 13.15
N SER A 168 -3.88 -6.54 14.16
CA SER A 168 -5.17 -6.05 14.65
C SER A 168 -5.65 -4.81 13.89
N HIS A 169 -4.73 -4.04 13.31
CA HIS A 169 -5.04 -2.90 12.45
C HIS A 169 -3.98 -2.72 11.37
N LEU A 170 -4.42 -2.39 10.16
CA LEU A 170 -3.57 -1.94 9.08
C LEU A 170 -4.33 -0.94 8.22
N SER A 171 -3.75 0.24 8.06
CA SER A 171 -4.22 1.24 7.11
C SER A 171 -3.04 1.85 6.36
N HIS A 172 -3.30 2.40 5.19
CA HIS A 172 -2.28 3.14 4.45
C HIS A 172 -2.93 4.29 3.66
N TYR A 173 -2.17 5.37 3.49
CA TYR A 173 -2.61 6.55 2.75
C TYR A 173 -1.42 7.27 2.11
N SER A 174 -1.71 8.08 1.09
CA SER A 174 -0.72 8.92 0.43
C SER A 174 -0.59 10.27 1.16
N THR A 175 0.62 10.78 1.28
CA THR A 175 0.88 12.11 1.86
C THR A 175 0.60 13.27 0.90
N GLN A 176 0.41 13.00 -0.39
CA GLN A 176 -0.03 14.02 -1.33
C GLN A 176 -1.55 14.07 -1.34
N ALA A 177 -2.10 15.24 -0.95
CA ALA A 177 -3.53 15.49 -1.05
C ALA A 177 -4.00 15.25 -2.49
N PRO A 178 -5.15 14.56 -2.69
CA PRO A 178 -5.79 14.56 -4.00
C PRO A 178 -6.10 16.01 -4.36
N ASP A 179 -5.81 16.40 -5.60
CA ASP A 179 -6.22 17.67 -6.16
C ASP A 179 -7.72 17.83 -5.89
N GLN A 180 -8.09 18.92 -5.19
CA GLN A 180 -9.47 19.18 -4.74
C GLN A 180 -10.31 19.57 -5.96
N THR A 181 -10.69 18.60 -6.78
CA THR A 181 -11.68 18.84 -7.84
C THR A 181 -12.54 17.60 -8.03
N HIS A 182 -13.25 17.24 -6.97
CA HIS A 182 -14.57 16.57 -6.99
C HIS A 182 -14.99 16.32 -5.56
N ALA A 183 -15.55 17.39 -4.93
CA ALA A 183 -16.36 17.20 -3.74
C ALA A 183 -17.55 16.31 -4.14
N ALA A 184 -17.62 15.12 -3.57
CA ALA A 184 -18.81 14.31 -3.61
C ALA A 184 -19.93 15.11 -2.95
N GLN A 185 -20.97 15.44 -3.73
CA GLN A 185 -22.17 16.05 -3.18
C GLN A 185 -22.81 15.04 -2.21
N PRO A 186 -23.26 15.49 -1.01
CA PRO A 186 -24.02 14.63 -0.13
C PRO A 186 -25.36 14.30 -0.80
N VAL A 187 -25.69 13.04 -0.84
CA VAL A 187 -27.02 12.56 -1.23
C VAL A 187 -28.00 13.07 -0.16
N THR A 188 -28.82 14.06 -0.50
CA THR A 188 -29.91 14.51 0.34
C THR A 188 -31.02 13.47 0.27
N ASP A 189 -31.25 12.77 1.37
CA ASP A 189 -32.43 11.94 1.61
C ASP A 189 -33.71 12.77 1.39
N GLY A 190 -34.46 12.36 0.39
CA GLY A 190 -35.76 12.92 0.11
C GLY A 190 -36.76 12.54 1.23
N LYS A 191 -37.10 13.52 2.03
CA LYS A 191 -38.16 13.46 3.05
C LYS A 191 -39.51 13.18 2.38
N LEU A 192 -40.06 12.00 2.62
CA LEU A 192 -41.47 11.68 2.32
C LEU A 192 -42.36 12.54 3.22
N THR A 193 -43.06 13.50 2.63
CA THR A 193 -44.20 14.15 3.27
C THR A 193 -45.45 13.29 3.02
N GLN A 194 -45.97 12.71 4.07
CA GLN A 194 -47.34 12.26 4.11
C GLN A 194 -48.26 13.51 4.12
N GLY A 195 -49.19 13.57 3.18
CA GLY A 195 -50.33 14.44 3.20
C GLY A 195 -51.55 13.62 3.59
N GLU A 196 -52.18 14.00 4.71
CA GLU A 196 -53.52 13.61 5.08
C GLU A 196 -54.53 14.33 4.18
N GLU A 197 -55.48 13.62 3.66
CA GLU A 197 -56.94 13.63 3.81
C GLU A 197 -57.58 12.66 2.88
#